data_fcf91e9d1b036db20714f16a0b4668d1
#
_entry.id   fcf91e9d1b036db20714f16a0b4668d1
#
_cell.length_a   1.000
_cell.length_b   1.000
_cell.length_c   1.000
_cell.angle_alpha   90.00
_cell.angle_beta   90.00
_cell.angle_gamma   90.00
#
_symmetry.space_group_name_H-M   'P 1'
#
loop_
_entity.id
_entity.type
_entity.pdbx_description
1 polymer ?
#
loop_
_entity_poly.entity_id
_entity_poly.type
_entity_poly.pdbx_seq_one_letter_code
_entity_poly.pdbx_strand_id
1 'polypeptide(L)'
;MVLRNQKLETLELDDLYAKISYAELVRATDIFSTTNLIGAGRYGSVYKGTLTIKKRRASSSESAIVAIKVFNLEIPGTSKSFFTECDTLRRIRHRNLISVRTCCSSCDSNGNDFKAIVFDFMPNGSLETWLHSKYIGNHQRRTLNFTERLNIMVDIAIAVDYLHNCCEPSIIHCDLKPSNVLLDEDFTARLGDFGLARLLPNSTNKTQLNSQSSIGIRGSIGYIAPEYGSGAPISTLGDVYSFGIILLETLTGRAPTDDMFKGSLTLPAFVEEAFPEWLLDIIDPDMISSERDAHSNIQLKGYSNENMYKHLVSTLAVGLMCSQQSPSDRKSMSAVTTELQSIRASYMQEMQG
;
A
#
# COMPACT_ATOMS: atom_id res chain seq x y z
N MET A 1 33.16 -14.16 -3.63
CA MET A 1 32.75 -12.75 -3.33
C MET A 1 31.29 -12.65 -2.91
N VAL A 2 30.35 -13.33 -3.56
CA VAL A 2 28.90 -13.33 -3.24
C VAL A 2 28.60 -13.81 -1.81
N LEU A 3 29.20 -14.91 -1.35
CA LEU A 3 29.01 -15.48 -0.01
C LEU A 3 29.53 -14.57 1.13
N ARG A 4 30.52 -13.72 0.84
CA ARG A 4 31.09 -12.79 1.83
C ARG A 4 30.20 -11.55 2.04
N ASN A 5 29.53 -11.10 0.96
CA ASN A 5 28.54 -9.99 1.06
C ASN A 5 27.26 -10.44 1.75
N GLN A 6 26.74 -11.64 1.49
CA GLN A 6 25.56 -12.18 2.17
C GLN A 6 25.78 -12.34 3.68
N LYS A 7 27.00 -12.69 4.10
CA LYS A 7 27.35 -12.84 5.52
C LYS A 7 27.53 -11.49 6.24
N LEU A 8 27.94 -10.43 5.53
CA LEU A 8 27.96 -9.06 6.05
C LEU A 8 26.53 -8.48 6.17
N GLU A 9 25.69 -8.70 5.17
CA GLU A 9 24.29 -8.21 5.16
C GLU A 9 23.45 -8.87 6.26
N THR A 10 23.69 -10.16 6.56
CA THR A 10 23.02 -10.86 7.69
C THR A 10 23.49 -10.37 9.05
N LEU A 11 24.77 -10.00 9.22
CA LEU A 11 25.30 -9.46 10.48
C LEU A 11 24.74 -8.06 10.81
N GLU A 12 24.49 -7.22 9.80
CA GLU A 12 23.89 -5.89 9.99
C GLU A 12 22.39 -5.93 10.35
N LEU A 13 21.65 -6.97 9.92
CA LEU A 13 20.25 -7.19 10.29
C LEU A 13 20.11 -7.65 11.76
N ASP A 14 21.08 -8.43 12.24
CA ASP A 14 21.09 -9.00 13.59
C ASP A 14 21.22 -7.97 14.71
N ASP A 15 21.80 -6.79 14.45
CA ASP A 15 22.04 -5.76 15.46
C ASP A 15 20.83 -4.83 15.71
N LEU A 16 19.87 -4.78 14.79
CA LEU A 16 18.77 -3.79 14.78
C LEU A 16 17.44 -4.34 15.28
N TYR A 17 17.18 -5.63 15.09
CA TYR A 17 15.92 -6.26 15.47
C TYR A 17 16.14 -7.32 16.56
N ALA A 18 15.16 -7.48 17.45
CA ALA A 18 15.17 -8.60 18.38
C ALA A 18 15.20 -9.92 17.57
N LYS A 19 16.19 -10.79 17.84
CA LYS A 19 16.32 -12.06 17.12
C LYS A 19 15.10 -12.92 17.37
N ILE A 20 14.52 -13.45 16.30
CA ILE A 20 13.46 -14.45 16.32
C ILE A 20 13.92 -15.68 15.56
N SER A 21 13.68 -16.85 16.12
CA SER A 21 14.05 -18.13 15.51
C SER A 21 12.94 -18.71 14.63
N TYR A 22 13.31 -19.56 13.67
CA TYR A 22 12.36 -20.39 12.91
C TYR A 22 11.37 -21.12 13.82
N ALA A 23 11.85 -21.76 14.89
CA ALA A 23 11.01 -22.51 15.82
C ALA A 23 9.97 -21.64 16.55
N GLU A 24 10.27 -20.38 16.82
CA GLU A 24 9.30 -19.43 17.39
C GLU A 24 8.23 -19.07 16.37
N LEU A 25 8.60 -18.87 15.11
CA LEU A 25 7.66 -18.57 14.03
C LEU A 25 6.74 -19.77 13.73
N VAL A 26 7.28 -20.99 13.73
CA VAL A 26 6.51 -22.24 13.61
C VAL A 26 5.44 -22.34 14.71
N ARG A 27 5.83 -22.09 15.96
CA ARG A 27 4.86 -22.10 17.09
C ARG A 27 3.83 -20.97 16.98
N ALA A 28 4.27 -19.77 16.60
CA ALA A 28 3.39 -18.60 16.51
C ALA A 28 2.29 -18.76 15.46
N THR A 29 2.53 -19.56 14.41
CA THR A 29 1.64 -19.76 13.26
C THR A 29 0.94 -21.10 13.23
N ASP A 30 1.10 -21.92 14.28
CA ASP A 30 0.63 -23.30 14.30
C ASP A 30 1.15 -24.09 13.06
N ILE A 31 2.49 -24.16 12.95
CA ILE A 31 3.21 -24.85 11.87
C ILE A 31 2.84 -24.26 10.47
N PHE A 32 2.70 -22.94 10.36
CA PHE A 32 2.24 -22.27 9.13
C PHE A 32 0.92 -22.85 8.61
N SER A 33 -0.01 -23.08 9.54
CA SER A 33 -1.33 -23.65 9.23
C SER A 33 -2.07 -22.78 8.20
N THR A 34 -2.78 -23.44 7.29
CA THR A 34 -3.63 -22.77 6.30
C THR A 34 -4.77 -21.97 6.94
N THR A 35 -5.19 -22.33 8.16
CA THR A 35 -6.18 -21.57 8.95
C THR A 35 -5.67 -20.20 9.38
N ASN A 36 -4.36 -20.04 9.47
CA ASN A 36 -3.69 -18.79 9.80
C ASN A 36 -3.19 -18.02 8.57
N LEU A 37 -3.39 -18.55 7.35
CA LEU A 37 -3.02 -17.89 6.11
C LEU A 37 -3.96 -16.69 5.88
N ILE A 38 -3.39 -15.48 5.82
CA ILE A 38 -4.12 -14.22 5.62
C ILE A 38 -3.80 -13.54 4.29
N GLY A 39 -2.78 -14.01 3.58
CA GLY A 39 -2.41 -13.51 2.26
C GLY A 39 -1.41 -14.43 1.58
N ALA A 40 -1.48 -14.50 0.25
CA ALA A 40 -0.52 -15.19 -0.58
C ALA A 40 -0.21 -14.34 -1.81
N GLY A 41 1.07 -14.23 -2.15
CA GLY A 41 1.55 -13.45 -3.28
C GLY A 41 2.69 -14.15 -4.01
N ARG A 42 3.20 -13.47 -5.04
CA ARG A 42 4.28 -14.02 -5.87
C ARG A 42 5.51 -14.47 -5.08
N TYR A 43 5.91 -13.70 -4.06
CA TYR A 43 7.16 -13.91 -3.33
C TYR A 43 7.00 -14.65 -2.01
N GLY A 44 5.80 -15.03 -1.62
CA GLY A 44 5.57 -15.76 -0.37
C GLY A 44 4.16 -15.67 0.16
N SER A 45 4.00 -16.13 1.39
CA SER A 45 2.72 -16.22 2.09
C SER A 45 2.77 -15.44 3.40
N VAL A 46 1.64 -14.85 3.79
CA VAL A 46 1.51 -14.09 5.05
C VAL A 46 0.59 -14.84 5.99
N TYR A 47 1.06 -15.08 7.19
CA TYR A 47 0.34 -15.80 8.24
C TYR A 47 0.05 -14.89 9.43
N LYS A 48 -1.13 -15.00 10.00
CA LYS A 48 -1.43 -14.46 11.32
C LYS A 48 -0.74 -15.33 12.36
N GLY A 49 -0.11 -14.70 13.35
CA GLY A 49 0.56 -15.42 14.43
C GLY A 49 0.41 -14.70 15.76
N THR A 50 0.75 -15.40 16.84
CA THR A 50 0.81 -14.84 18.19
C THR A 50 2.21 -14.99 18.72
N LEU A 51 2.89 -13.87 19.02
CA LEU A 51 4.23 -13.85 19.55
C LEU A 51 4.24 -13.31 20.99
N THR A 52 5.01 -13.97 21.85
CA THR A 52 5.30 -13.48 23.20
C THR A 52 6.52 -12.56 23.14
N ILE A 53 6.31 -11.26 23.32
CA ILE A 53 7.35 -10.25 23.24
C ILE A 53 7.82 -9.89 24.65
N LYS A 54 9.10 -10.11 24.94
CA LYS A 54 9.72 -9.68 26.20
C LYS A 54 9.99 -8.18 26.13
N LYS A 55 9.38 -7.38 26.98
CA LYS A 55 9.71 -5.95 27.10
C LYS A 55 11.13 -5.79 27.65
N ARG A 56 11.99 -5.04 26.95
CA ARG A 56 13.43 -4.84 27.28
C ARG A 56 13.69 -4.28 28.71
N ARG A 57 12.67 -3.78 29.41
CA ARG A 57 12.77 -3.15 30.75
C ARG A 57 11.72 -3.61 31.76
N ALA A 58 10.91 -4.59 31.46
CA ALA A 58 9.91 -5.11 32.40
C ALA A 58 9.99 -6.64 32.44
N SER A 59 9.79 -7.22 33.64
CA SER A 59 9.71 -8.65 33.85
C SER A 59 8.42 -9.31 33.29
N SER A 60 7.56 -8.54 32.61
CA SER A 60 6.32 -9.00 32.01
C SER A 60 6.50 -9.29 30.51
N SER A 61 6.06 -10.45 30.07
CA SER A 61 5.89 -10.80 28.66
C SER A 61 4.48 -10.41 28.21
N GLU A 62 4.37 -9.78 27.06
CA GLU A 62 3.11 -9.41 26.43
C GLU A 62 2.90 -10.26 25.18
N SER A 63 1.70 -10.80 25.00
CA SER A 63 1.33 -11.55 23.80
C SER A 63 0.81 -10.55 22.75
N ALA A 64 1.40 -10.53 21.56
CA ALA A 64 0.99 -9.66 20.47
C ALA A 64 0.58 -10.48 19.24
N ILE A 65 -0.52 -10.06 18.61
CA ILE A 65 -0.92 -10.59 17.31
C ILE A 65 -0.05 -9.91 16.24
N VAL A 66 0.51 -10.72 15.34
CA VAL A 66 1.45 -10.29 14.30
C VAL A 66 1.07 -10.87 12.94
N ALA A 67 1.54 -10.23 11.87
CA ALA A 67 1.55 -10.76 10.51
C ALA A 67 2.97 -11.22 10.17
N ILE A 68 3.12 -12.46 9.71
CA ILE A 68 4.42 -13.09 9.41
C ILE A 68 4.46 -13.39 7.92
N LYS A 69 5.25 -12.60 7.16
CA LYS A 69 5.50 -12.80 5.73
C LYS A 69 6.65 -13.79 5.56
N VAL A 70 6.35 -14.99 5.09
CA VAL A 70 7.32 -16.05 4.80
C VAL A 70 7.64 -16.02 3.31
N PHE A 71 8.91 -15.93 2.98
CA PHE A 71 9.37 -15.81 1.60
C PHE A 71 9.60 -17.17 0.94
N ASN A 72 9.05 -17.37 -0.26
CA ASN A 72 9.30 -18.57 -1.06
C ASN A 72 10.65 -18.43 -1.83
N LEU A 73 11.70 -18.97 -1.28
CA LEU A 73 13.07 -18.84 -1.82
C LEU A 73 13.32 -19.66 -3.08
N GLU A 74 12.40 -20.55 -3.47
CA GLU A 74 12.47 -21.28 -4.74
C GLU A 74 12.21 -20.36 -5.95
N ILE A 75 11.50 -19.25 -5.73
CA ILE A 75 11.19 -18.30 -6.78
C ILE A 75 12.37 -17.34 -7.01
N PRO A 76 12.89 -17.26 -8.26
CA PRO A 76 14.00 -16.36 -8.58
C PRO A 76 13.69 -14.90 -8.20
N GLY A 77 14.64 -14.26 -7.51
CA GLY A 77 14.51 -12.87 -7.08
C GLY A 77 13.91 -12.65 -5.70
N THR A 78 13.32 -13.68 -5.05
CA THR A 78 12.70 -13.57 -3.72
C THR A 78 13.70 -13.17 -2.64
N SER A 79 14.90 -13.75 -2.62
CA SER A 79 15.95 -13.33 -1.68
C SER A 79 16.28 -11.84 -1.83
N LYS A 80 16.36 -11.33 -3.07
CA LYS A 80 16.60 -9.91 -3.31
C LYS A 80 15.43 -9.05 -2.80
N SER A 81 14.18 -9.49 -3.01
CA SER A 81 12.98 -8.82 -2.49
C SER A 81 13.01 -8.74 -0.97
N PHE A 82 13.34 -9.83 -0.27
CA PHE A 82 13.49 -9.86 1.19
C PHE A 82 14.50 -8.81 1.68
N PHE A 83 15.72 -8.80 1.12
CA PHE A 83 16.74 -7.84 1.53
C PHE A 83 16.33 -6.39 1.20
N THR A 84 15.74 -6.15 0.03
CA THR A 84 15.23 -4.82 -0.33
C THR A 84 14.18 -4.34 0.66
N GLU A 85 13.23 -5.19 1.03
CA GLU A 85 12.18 -4.87 1.99
C GLU A 85 12.75 -4.59 3.38
N CYS A 86 13.67 -5.44 3.88
CA CYS A 86 14.35 -5.23 5.15
C CYS A 86 15.17 -3.93 5.18
N ASP A 87 15.95 -3.64 4.13
CA ASP A 87 16.78 -2.43 4.09
C ASP A 87 15.93 -1.16 4.01
N THR A 88 14.86 -1.18 3.23
CA THR A 88 13.92 -0.06 3.13
C THR A 88 13.23 0.19 4.47
N LEU A 89 12.63 -0.85 5.06
CA LEU A 89 11.88 -0.75 6.30
C LEU A 89 12.75 -0.36 7.51
N ARG A 90 14.06 -0.64 7.45
CA ARG A 90 15.03 -0.18 8.45
C ARG A 90 15.18 1.35 8.46
N ARG A 91 15.06 1.98 7.31
CA ARG A 91 15.32 3.42 7.09
C ARG A 91 14.11 4.30 7.34
N ILE A 92 12.89 3.74 7.27
CA ILE A 92 11.65 4.50 7.33
C ILE A 92 10.95 4.34 8.68
N ARG A 93 10.35 5.42 9.16
CA ARG A 93 9.47 5.43 10.33
C ARG A 93 8.41 6.50 10.11
N HIS A 94 7.19 6.07 9.83
CA HIS A 94 6.07 6.98 9.62
C HIS A 94 4.75 6.31 10.05
N ARG A 95 3.78 7.10 10.54
CA ARG A 95 2.49 6.58 11.03
C ARG A 95 1.67 5.86 9.96
N ASN A 96 1.79 6.30 8.71
CA ASN A 96 1.07 5.72 7.57
C ASN A 96 1.92 4.69 6.78
N LEU A 97 2.98 4.16 7.39
CA LEU A 97 3.77 3.05 6.87
C LEU A 97 3.69 1.86 7.81
N ILE A 98 3.74 0.65 7.23
CA ILE A 98 3.77 -0.57 8.03
C ILE A 98 5.04 -0.63 8.90
N SER A 99 4.91 -1.08 10.13
CA SER A 99 6.02 -1.21 11.06
C SER A 99 6.53 -2.66 11.11
N VAL A 100 7.84 -2.82 10.94
CA VAL A 100 8.52 -4.10 11.15
C VAL A 100 8.84 -4.27 12.62
N ARG A 101 8.47 -5.42 13.18
CA ARG A 101 8.85 -5.83 14.54
C ARG A 101 10.19 -6.55 14.56
N THR A 102 10.38 -7.49 13.64
CA THR A 102 11.62 -8.26 13.52
C THR A 102 11.71 -8.97 12.17
N CYS A 103 12.91 -9.45 11.84
CA CYS A 103 13.17 -10.27 10.67
C CYS A 103 13.84 -11.59 11.11
N CYS A 104 13.57 -12.66 10.37
CA CYS A 104 14.20 -13.95 10.53
C CYS A 104 14.96 -14.33 9.25
N SER A 105 16.24 -14.60 9.37
CA SER A 105 17.06 -15.21 8.31
C SER A 105 17.83 -16.36 8.94
N SER A 106 17.37 -17.59 8.74
CA SER A 106 17.88 -18.81 9.39
C SER A 106 17.70 -20.02 8.48
N CYS A 107 17.83 -21.22 9.03
CA CYS A 107 17.45 -22.46 8.34
C CYS A 107 16.17 -23.02 8.95
N ASP A 108 15.40 -23.74 8.13
CA ASP A 108 14.27 -24.55 8.56
C ASP A 108 14.73 -25.85 9.27
N SER A 109 13.78 -26.71 9.66
CA SER A 109 14.08 -28.01 10.31
C SER A 109 14.85 -28.99 9.42
N ASN A 110 14.86 -28.78 8.11
CA ASN A 110 15.54 -29.63 7.11
C ASN A 110 16.90 -29.06 6.69
N GLY A 111 17.29 -27.90 7.23
CA GLY A 111 18.53 -27.21 6.88
C GLY A 111 18.44 -26.33 5.64
N ASN A 112 17.24 -26.11 5.07
CA ASN A 112 17.06 -25.18 3.95
C ASN A 112 17.00 -23.73 4.45
N ASP A 113 17.45 -22.79 3.62
CA ASP A 113 17.34 -21.37 3.90
C ASP A 113 15.89 -20.97 4.18
N PHE A 114 15.69 -20.20 5.24
CA PHE A 114 14.39 -19.65 5.66
C PHE A 114 14.46 -18.16 5.88
N LYS A 115 13.52 -17.40 5.31
CA LYS A 115 13.42 -15.94 5.45
C LYS A 115 12.00 -15.52 5.75
N ALA A 116 11.83 -14.68 6.78
CA ALA A 116 10.54 -14.11 7.14
C ALA A 116 10.67 -12.71 7.72
N ILE A 117 9.64 -11.88 7.54
CA ILE A 117 9.50 -10.57 8.18
C ILE A 117 8.24 -10.59 9.03
N VAL A 118 8.33 -10.04 10.24
CA VAL A 118 7.24 -9.94 11.20
C VAL A 118 6.78 -8.50 11.28
N PHE A 119 5.50 -8.26 11.03
CA PHE A 119 4.85 -6.96 11.05
C PHE A 119 3.81 -6.86 12.16
N ASP A 120 3.37 -5.65 12.47
CA ASP A 120 2.13 -5.45 13.20
C ASP A 120 0.95 -6.01 12.39
N PHE A 121 0.03 -6.69 13.08
CA PHE A 121 -1.17 -7.22 12.42
C PHE A 121 -2.17 -6.09 12.15
N MET A 122 -2.69 -6.03 10.93
CA MET A 122 -3.69 -5.05 10.50
C MET A 122 -5.07 -5.71 10.47
N PRO A 123 -5.92 -5.47 11.48
CA PRO A 123 -7.15 -6.25 11.67
C PRO A 123 -8.19 -6.02 10.59
N ASN A 124 -8.19 -4.86 9.95
CA ASN A 124 -9.12 -4.54 8.87
C ASN A 124 -8.62 -4.96 7.47
N GLY A 125 -7.47 -5.66 7.38
CA GLY A 125 -6.95 -6.20 6.12
C GLY A 125 -6.53 -5.13 5.12
N SER A 126 -6.66 -5.41 3.82
CA SER A 126 -6.25 -4.50 2.75
C SER A 126 -7.41 -3.69 2.18
N LEU A 127 -7.10 -2.51 1.60
CA LEU A 127 -8.06 -1.67 0.88
C LEU A 127 -8.70 -2.44 -0.29
N GLU A 128 -7.94 -3.28 -1.02
CA GLU A 128 -8.47 -4.15 -2.08
C GLU A 128 -9.65 -5.00 -1.61
N THR A 129 -9.52 -5.60 -0.42
CA THR A 129 -10.60 -6.41 0.16
C THR A 129 -11.84 -5.56 0.43
N TRP A 130 -11.69 -4.28 0.79
CA TRP A 130 -12.81 -3.38 1.05
C TRP A 130 -13.48 -2.89 -0.22
N LEU A 131 -12.73 -2.70 -1.30
CA LEU A 131 -13.27 -2.23 -2.57
C LEU A 131 -13.97 -3.37 -3.36
N HIS A 132 -13.43 -4.61 -3.32
CA HIS A 132 -13.84 -5.66 -4.24
C HIS A 132 -14.52 -6.88 -3.60
N SER A 133 -14.44 -7.04 -2.26
CA SER A 133 -15.12 -8.16 -1.58
C SER A 133 -16.41 -7.72 -0.93
N LYS A 134 -17.53 -7.96 -1.60
CA LYS A 134 -18.87 -7.55 -1.11
C LYS A 134 -19.39 -8.41 0.07
N TYR A 135 -18.86 -9.61 0.27
CA TYR A 135 -19.34 -10.57 1.26
C TYR A 135 -18.22 -11.11 2.14
N ILE A 136 -18.49 -11.29 3.44
CA ILE A 136 -17.69 -12.09 4.37
C ILE A 136 -18.57 -13.27 4.78
N GLY A 137 -18.25 -14.48 4.27
CA GLY A 137 -19.12 -15.64 4.44
C GLY A 137 -20.49 -15.37 3.79
N ASN A 138 -21.57 -15.51 4.56
CA ASN A 138 -22.95 -15.30 4.10
C ASN A 138 -23.52 -13.90 4.43
N HIS A 139 -22.69 -12.99 4.95
CA HIS A 139 -23.14 -11.65 5.34
C HIS A 139 -22.58 -10.59 4.43
N GLN A 140 -23.42 -9.59 4.08
CA GLN A 140 -22.96 -8.41 3.37
C GLN A 140 -21.97 -7.64 4.26
N ARG A 141 -20.82 -7.27 3.70
CA ARG A 141 -19.80 -6.51 4.41
C ARG A 141 -20.24 -5.05 4.52
N ARG A 142 -19.91 -4.40 5.66
CA ARG A 142 -19.93 -2.93 5.75
C ARG A 142 -19.03 -2.35 4.66
N THR A 143 -19.51 -1.33 3.97
CA THR A 143 -18.76 -0.61 2.93
C THR A 143 -18.09 0.63 3.50
N LEU A 144 -17.03 1.09 2.85
CA LEU A 144 -16.38 2.37 3.19
C LEU A 144 -17.17 3.52 2.56
N ASN A 145 -17.57 4.49 3.39
CA ASN A 145 -18.20 5.71 2.91
C ASN A 145 -17.17 6.70 2.32
N PHE A 146 -17.65 7.83 1.76
CA PHE A 146 -16.77 8.82 1.13
C PHE A 146 -15.74 9.41 2.11
N THR A 147 -16.15 9.73 3.33
CA THR A 147 -15.26 10.25 4.38
C THR A 147 -14.11 9.29 4.68
N GLU A 148 -14.41 8.01 4.83
CA GLU A 148 -13.42 6.98 5.12
C GLU A 148 -12.47 6.78 3.94
N ARG A 149 -13.00 6.74 2.71
CA ARG A 149 -12.17 6.64 1.49
C ARG A 149 -11.26 7.86 1.33
N LEU A 150 -11.76 9.06 1.56
CA LEU A 150 -10.97 10.29 1.50
C LEU A 150 -9.86 10.31 2.57
N ASN A 151 -10.15 9.86 3.80
CA ASN A 151 -9.14 9.74 4.85
C ASN A 151 -8.05 8.74 4.47
N ILE A 152 -8.41 7.56 3.94
CA ILE A 152 -7.47 6.56 3.46
C ILE A 152 -6.58 7.14 2.35
N MET A 153 -7.15 7.87 1.38
CA MET A 153 -6.38 8.47 0.29
C MET A 153 -5.41 9.55 0.78
N VAL A 154 -5.81 10.37 1.76
CA VAL A 154 -4.92 11.33 2.42
C VAL A 154 -3.78 10.62 3.14
N ASP A 155 -4.05 9.55 3.86
CA ASP A 155 -3.03 8.76 4.57
C ASP A 155 -2.00 8.16 3.61
N ILE A 156 -2.45 7.61 2.46
CA ILE A 156 -1.56 7.08 1.41
C ILE A 156 -0.73 8.21 0.81
N ALA A 157 -1.35 9.35 0.48
CA ALA A 157 -0.65 10.50 -0.09
C ALA A 157 0.47 10.99 0.85
N ILE A 158 0.19 11.11 2.15
CA ILE A 158 1.17 11.50 3.17
C ILE A 158 2.32 10.46 3.24
N ALA A 159 2.00 9.15 3.18
CA ALA A 159 3.00 8.10 3.20
C ALA A 159 3.94 8.18 1.99
N VAL A 160 3.40 8.36 0.78
CA VAL A 160 4.19 8.46 -0.45
C VAL A 160 4.99 9.75 -0.50
N ASP A 161 4.42 10.87 -0.05
CA ASP A 161 5.14 12.15 0.06
C ASP A 161 6.34 12.03 1.03
N TYR A 162 6.15 11.38 2.17
CA TYR A 162 7.26 11.09 3.09
C TYR A 162 8.37 10.27 2.44
N LEU A 163 8.04 9.23 1.68
CA LEU A 163 9.04 8.40 0.97
C LEU A 163 9.81 9.21 -0.07
N HIS A 164 9.13 10.09 -0.81
CA HIS A 164 9.72 10.86 -1.89
C HIS A 164 10.56 12.04 -1.41
N ASN A 165 10.10 12.75 -0.36
CA ASN A 165 10.63 14.06 0.00
C ASN A 165 11.27 14.14 1.39
N CYS A 166 10.96 13.21 2.31
CA CYS A 166 11.51 13.22 3.67
C CYS A 166 12.57 12.14 3.90
N CYS A 167 12.70 11.18 2.97
CA CYS A 167 13.74 10.16 3.04
C CYS A 167 15.00 10.59 2.27
N GLU A 168 16.17 10.25 2.79
CA GLU A 168 17.44 10.46 2.10
C GLU A 168 18.26 9.16 2.08
N PRO A 169 18.52 8.62 0.88
CA PRO A 169 18.00 9.01 -0.42
C PRO A 169 16.48 8.80 -0.54
N SER A 170 15.84 9.52 -1.48
CA SER A 170 14.41 9.35 -1.80
C SER A 170 14.09 7.91 -2.12
N ILE A 171 12.92 7.44 -1.69
CA ILE A 171 12.47 6.06 -1.87
C ILE A 171 11.28 6.07 -2.85
N ILE A 172 11.36 5.28 -3.91
CA ILE A 172 10.26 5.00 -4.82
C ILE A 172 9.69 3.64 -4.45
N HIS A 173 8.38 3.55 -4.26
CA HIS A 173 7.72 2.31 -3.83
C HIS A 173 7.68 1.27 -4.96
N CYS A 174 7.38 1.68 -6.18
CA CYS A 174 7.31 0.87 -7.40
C CYS A 174 6.20 -0.20 -7.45
N ASP A 175 5.36 -0.35 -6.43
CA ASP A 175 4.24 -1.30 -6.42
C ASP A 175 3.05 -0.79 -5.60
N LEU A 176 2.66 0.46 -5.82
CA LEU A 176 1.46 1.04 -5.20
C LEU A 176 0.21 0.40 -5.80
N LYS A 177 -0.62 -0.19 -4.94
CA LYS A 177 -1.91 -0.83 -5.27
C LYS A 177 -2.74 -1.04 -4.01
N PRO A 178 -4.07 -1.25 -4.10
CA PRO A 178 -4.93 -1.41 -2.93
C PRO A 178 -4.58 -2.59 -2.02
N SER A 179 -4.03 -3.69 -2.55
CA SER A 179 -3.61 -4.84 -1.74
C SER A 179 -2.39 -4.56 -0.86
N ASN A 180 -1.61 -3.52 -1.16
CA ASN A 180 -0.46 -3.06 -0.37
C ASN A 180 -0.83 -1.93 0.60
N VAL A 181 -2.08 -1.47 0.61
CA VAL A 181 -2.64 -0.52 1.58
C VAL A 181 -3.40 -1.31 2.63
N LEU A 182 -2.88 -1.36 3.84
CA LEU A 182 -3.44 -2.10 4.97
C LEU A 182 -4.15 -1.13 5.92
N LEU A 183 -5.24 -1.58 6.54
CA LEU A 183 -6.05 -0.78 7.44
C LEU A 183 -5.91 -1.30 8.88
N ASP A 184 -5.49 -0.42 9.80
CA ASP A 184 -5.40 -0.74 11.22
C ASP A 184 -6.80 -0.73 11.90
N GLU A 185 -6.84 -0.89 13.22
CA GLU A 185 -8.11 -0.95 13.98
C GLU A 185 -8.97 0.29 13.85
N ASP A 186 -8.36 1.46 13.62
CA ASP A 186 -9.01 2.77 13.46
C ASP A 186 -9.26 3.13 12.00
N PHE A 187 -9.07 2.20 11.05
CA PHE A 187 -9.12 2.44 9.60
C PHE A 187 -8.06 3.43 9.09
N THR A 188 -7.02 3.70 9.86
CA THR A 188 -5.86 4.44 9.37
C THR A 188 -5.10 3.60 8.36
N ALA A 189 -4.84 4.17 7.18
CA ALA A 189 -4.12 3.45 6.14
C ALA A 189 -2.62 3.40 6.41
N ARG A 190 -2.04 2.21 6.20
CA ARG A 190 -0.61 1.95 6.30
C ARG A 190 -0.12 1.27 5.04
N LEU A 191 0.79 1.94 4.35
CA LEU A 191 1.42 1.42 3.14
C LEU A 191 2.48 0.38 3.50
N GLY A 192 2.45 -0.78 2.82
CA GLY A 192 3.35 -1.91 3.01
C GLY A 192 3.88 -2.50 1.72
N ASP A 193 4.58 -3.61 1.81
CA ASP A 193 5.23 -4.36 0.72
C ASP A 193 6.28 -3.55 -0.06
N PHE A 194 7.44 -3.35 0.56
CA PHE A 194 8.59 -2.65 -0.03
C PHE A 194 9.54 -3.56 -0.83
N GLY A 195 9.12 -4.75 -1.21
CA GLY A 195 9.95 -5.73 -1.91
C GLY A 195 10.43 -5.28 -3.29
N LEU A 196 9.75 -4.32 -3.91
CA LEU A 196 10.13 -3.69 -5.18
C LEU A 196 10.69 -2.27 -5.04
N ALA A 197 10.76 -1.73 -3.83
CA ALA A 197 11.19 -0.35 -3.59
C ALA A 197 12.60 -0.05 -4.15
N ARG A 198 12.84 1.22 -4.48
CA ARG A 198 14.11 1.72 -5.03
C ARG A 198 14.55 2.98 -4.32
N LEU A 199 15.84 3.02 -4.01
CA LEU A 199 16.50 4.22 -3.53
C LEU A 199 16.99 5.04 -4.74
N LEU A 200 16.62 6.32 -4.81
CA LEU A 200 17.16 7.24 -5.82
C LEU A 200 18.49 7.81 -5.30
N PRO A 201 19.62 7.50 -5.95
CA PRO A 201 20.91 8.08 -5.55
C PRO A 201 20.89 9.59 -5.76
N ASN A 202 21.44 10.34 -4.81
CA ASN A 202 21.69 11.77 -4.96
C ASN A 202 22.54 12.02 -6.20
N SER A 203 22.27 13.07 -6.94
CA SER A 203 22.75 13.39 -8.30
C SER A 203 24.27 13.47 -8.48
N THR A 204 25.08 13.22 -7.46
CA THR A 204 26.56 13.27 -7.52
C THR A 204 27.22 11.98 -8.06
N ASN A 205 26.51 10.86 -8.16
CA ASN A 205 27.07 9.57 -8.59
C ASN A 205 26.33 8.99 -9.82
N LYS A 206 26.45 9.65 -10.97
CA LYS A 206 25.88 9.19 -12.26
C LYS A 206 26.39 7.81 -12.74
N THR A 207 27.47 7.29 -12.18
CA THR A 207 28.07 6.00 -12.59
C THR A 207 27.34 4.77 -12.07
N GLN A 208 26.48 4.89 -11.05
CA GLN A 208 25.69 3.76 -10.52
C GLN A 208 24.35 3.56 -11.23
N LEU A 209 23.87 4.55 -11.98
CA LEU A 209 22.59 4.47 -12.71
C LEU A 209 22.60 3.39 -13.82
N ASN A 210 23.76 3.12 -14.43
CA ASN A 210 23.88 2.16 -15.55
C ASN A 210 23.95 0.69 -15.16
N SER A 211 24.20 0.36 -13.89
CA SER A 211 24.26 -1.02 -13.42
C SER A 211 22.94 -1.54 -12.81
N GLN A 212 21.95 -0.66 -12.58
CA GLN A 212 20.63 -1.04 -12.04
C GLN A 212 19.51 -1.07 -13.10
N SER A 213 19.81 -0.77 -14.35
CA SER A 213 18.90 -0.95 -15.48
C SER A 213 18.70 -2.45 -15.80
N SER A 214 18.15 -3.21 -14.85
CA SER A 214 17.54 -4.47 -15.22
C SER A 214 16.24 -4.13 -15.95
N ILE A 215 16.34 -4.15 -17.27
CA ILE A 215 15.25 -4.07 -18.23
C ILE A 215 14.14 -5.04 -17.79
N GLY A 216 13.08 -4.51 -17.21
CA GLY A 216 11.89 -5.27 -16.83
C GLY A 216 10.86 -4.34 -16.23
N ILE A 217 9.69 -4.30 -16.85
CA ILE A 217 8.50 -3.63 -16.30
C ILE A 217 8.24 -4.24 -14.93
N ARG A 218 8.26 -3.42 -13.87
CA ARG A 218 8.04 -3.85 -12.49
C ARG A 218 6.86 -3.12 -11.91
N GLY A 219 6.09 -3.84 -11.11
CA GLY A 219 4.86 -3.37 -10.50
C GLY A 219 3.67 -4.24 -10.91
N SER A 220 2.50 -3.88 -10.46
CA SER A 220 1.26 -4.61 -10.70
C SER A 220 0.53 -4.07 -11.94
N ILE A 221 0.06 -4.98 -12.81
CA ILE A 221 -0.66 -4.62 -14.04
C ILE A 221 -1.84 -3.72 -13.69
N GLY A 222 -2.03 -2.67 -14.49
CA GLY A 222 -3.06 -1.65 -14.30
C GLY A 222 -2.57 -0.43 -13.50
N TYR A 223 -1.53 -0.58 -12.64
CA TYR A 223 -0.99 0.50 -11.82
C TYR A 223 0.36 1.01 -12.31
N ILE A 224 0.97 0.32 -13.26
CA ILE A 224 2.31 0.66 -13.80
C ILE A 224 2.19 1.90 -14.67
N ALA A 225 3.05 2.91 -14.41
CA ALA A 225 3.11 4.11 -15.21
C ALA A 225 3.49 3.81 -16.67
N PRO A 226 2.81 4.42 -17.67
CA PRO A 226 2.95 4.07 -19.09
C PRO A 226 4.37 4.28 -19.63
N GLU A 227 5.11 5.24 -19.14
CA GLU A 227 6.49 5.52 -19.54
C GLU A 227 7.45 4.35 -19.27
N TYR A 228 7.13 3.49 -18.31
CA TYR A 228 7.96 2.30 -18.02
C TYR A 228 7.86 1.25 -19.13
N GLY A 229 6.75 1.23 -19.86
CA GLY A 229 6.59 0.40 -21.07
C GLY A 229 7.53 0.80 -22.22
N SER A 230 7.92 2.08 -22.29
CA SER A 230 8.90 2.60 -23.25
C SER A 230 10.35 2.57 -22.74
N GLY A 231 10.60 1.99 -21.55
CA GLY A 231 11.93 1.86 -20.98
C GLY A 231 12.45 3.09 -20.24
N ALA A 232 11.56 4.02 -19.87
CA ALA A 232 11.94 5.18 -19.07
C ALA A 232 12.49 4.75 -17.68
N PRO A 233 13.40 5.54 -17.09
CA PRO A 233 13.93 5.24 -15.76
C PRO A 233 12.85 5.39 -14.70
N ILE A 234 12.99 4.61 -13.62
CA ILE A 234 12.11 4.67 -12.45
C ILE A 234 12.22 6.07 -11.81
N SER A 235 11.09 6.66 -11.49
CA SER A 235 11.00 8.00 -10.91
C SER A 235 9.84 8.09 -9.88
N THR A 236 9.86 9.13 -9.06
CA THR A 236 8.76 9.45 -8.13
C THR A 236 7.43 9.66 -8.86
N LEU A 237 7.47 10.15 -10.11
CA LEU A 237 6.28 10.38 -10.94
C LEU A 237 5.58 9.07 -11.35
N GLY A 238 6.29 7.93 -11.33
CA GLY A 238 5.66 6.63 -11.52
C GLY A 238 4.77 6.22 -10.33
N ASP A 239 5.21 6.47 -9.09
CA ASP A 239 4.38 6.29 -7.91
C ASP A 239 3.18 7.25 -7.89
N VAL A 240 3.35 8.50 -8.39
CA VAL A 240 2.23 9.45 -8.55
C VAL A 240 1.17 8.87 -9.48
N TYR A 241 1.56 8.29 -10.61
CA TYR A 241 0.63 7.63 -11.52
C TYR A 241 -0.13 6.49 -10.83
N SER A 242 0.61 5.58 -10.17
CA SER A 242 0.00 4.46 -9.44
C SER A 242 -0.96 4.94 -8.35
N PHE A 243 -0.61 6.01 -7.63
CA PHE A 243 -1.48 6.66 -6.66
C PHE A 243 -2.77 7.21 -7.31
N GLY A 244 -2.65 7.86 -8.48
CA GLY A 244 -3.80 8.33 -9.26
C GLY A 244 -4.77 7.20 -9.59
N ILE A 245 -4.25 6.05 -10.05
CA ILE A 245 -5.07 4.86 -10.34
C ILE A 245 -5.78 4.35 -9.08
N ILE A 246 -5.07 4.24 -7.93
CA ILE A 246 -5.69 3.84 -6.66
C ILE A 246 -6.83 4.79 -6.26
N LEU A 247 -6.62 6.09 -6.44
CA LEU A 247 -7.62 7.09 -6.10
C LEU A 247 -8.88 6.95 -6.96
N LEU A 248 -8.71 6.82 -8.29
CA LEU A 248 -9.83 6.59 -9.21
C LEU A 248 -10.56 5.28 -8.90
N GLU A 249 -9.83 4.19 -8.67
CA GLU A 249 -10.37 2.89 -8.25
C GLU A 249 -11.14 2.98 -6.93
N THR A 250 -10.59 3.70 -5.94
CA THR A 250 -11.22 3.86 -4.63
C THR A 250 -12.56 4.58 -4.71
N LEU A 251 -12.73 5.51 -5.65
CA LEU A 251 -13.99 6.27 -5.80
C LEU A 251 -14.99 5.60 -6.75
N THR A 252 -14.52 4.87 -7.76
CA THR A 252 -15.39 4.20 -8.74
C THR A 252 -15.75 2.77 -8.34
N GLY A 253 -14.98 2.16 -7.43
CA GLY A 253 -15.09 0.73 -7.12
C GLY A 253 -14.68 -0.18 -8.28
N ARG A 254 -14.02 0.34 -9.34
CA ARG A 254 -13.60 -0.36 -10.53
C ARG A 254 -12.09 -0.60 -10.52
N ALA A 255 -11.68 -1.87 -10.54
CA ALA A 255 -10.25 -2.19 -10.69
C ALA A 255 -9.76 -1.81 -12.09
N PRO A 256 -8.53 -1.30 -12.25
CA PRO A 256 -7.99 -0.96 -13.57
C PRO A 256 -7.81 -2.17 -14.49
N THR A 257 -7.92 -3.37 -13.93
CA THR A 257 -7.88 -4.66 -14.65
C THR A 257 -9.27 -5.27 -14.88
N ASP A 258 -10.34 -4.55 -14.58
CA ASP A 258 -11.71 -5.00 -14.81
C ASP A 258 -11.93 -5.35 -16.31
N ASP A 259 -12.77 -6.32 -16.57
CA ASP A 259 -13.09 -6.79 -17.92
C ASP A 259 -13.61 -5.68 -18.83
N MET A 260 -14.26 -4.65 -18.29
CA MET A 260 -14.75 -3.50 -19.06
C MET A 260 -13.61 -2.66 -19.66
N PHE A 261 -12.39 -2.73 -19.10
CA PHE A 261 -11.21 -2.00 -19.58
C PHE A 261 -10.36 -2.82 -20.57
N LYS A 262 -10.93 -3.86 -21.17
CA LYS A 262 -10.28 -4.61 -22.25
C LYS A 262 -10.26 -3.78 -23.53
N GLY A 263 -9.10 -3.68 -24.16
CA GLY A 263 -8.90 -2.91 -25.38
C GLY A 263 -8.26 -1.54 -25.15
N SER A 264 -8.87 -0.47 -25.70
CA SER A 264 -8.31 0.89 -25.61
C SER A 264 -8.83 1.71 -24.43
N LEU A 265 -9.91 1.27 -23.78
CA LEU A 265 -10.46 1.97 -22.62
C LEU A 265 -9.62 1.68 -21.38
N THR A 266 -9.28 2.73 -20.63
CA THR A 266 -8.56 2.64 -19.36
C THR A 266 -9.40 3.26 -18.25
N LEU A 267 -9.11 2.93 -16.98
CA LEU A 267 -9.82 3.55 -15.86
C LEU A 267 -9.74 5.09 -15.87
N PRO A 268 -8.57 5.73 -16.12
CA PRO A 268 -8.53 7.19 -16.27
C PRO A 268 -9.41 7.71 -17.40
N ALA A 269 -9.36 7.11 -18.59
CA ALA A 269 -10.20 7.51 -19.74
C ALA A 269 -11.69 7.38 -19.45
N PHE A 270 -12.10 6.29 -18.80
CA PHE A 270 -13.48 6.09 -18.35
C PHE A 270 -13.98 7.18 -17.40
N VAL A 271 -13.13 7.60 -16.46
CA VAL A 271 -13.47 8.71 -15.54
C VAL A 271 -13.47 10.05 -16.28
N GLU A 272 -12.50 10.28 -17.18
CA GLU A 272 -12.39 11.52 -17.96
C GLU A 272 -13.61 11.75 -18.88
N GLU A 273 -14.12 10.68 -19.51
CA GLU A 273 -15.32 10.75 -20.33
C GLU A 273 -16.59 11.12 -19.55
N ALA A 274 -16.68 10.72 -18.27
CA ALA A 274 -17.80 11.03 -17.39
C ALA A 274 -17.64 12.38 -16.64
N PHE A 275 -16.45 12.99 -16.67
CA PHE A 275 -16.12 14.15 -15.85
C PHE A 275 -16.49 15.47 -16.52
N PRO A 276 -17.10 16.42 -15.75
CA PRO A 276 -17.68 16.25 -14.42
C PRO A 276 -19.16 15.84 -14.44
N GLU A 277 -19.88 15.95 -15.56
CA GLU A 277 -21.34 15.95 -15.64
C GLU A 277 -21.98 14.60 -15.27
N TRP A 278 -21.32 13.46 -15.58
CA TRP A 278 -21.85 12.11 -15.43
C TRP A 278 -21.17 11.33 -14.28
N LEU A 279 -20.54 12.01 -13.34
CA LEU A 279 -19.79 11.36 -12.25
C LEU A 279 -20.65 10.43 -11.39
N LEU A 280 -21.90 10.79 -11.12
CA LEU A 280 -22.79 9.96 -10.28
C LEU A 280 -23.09 8.58 -10.90
N ASP A 281 -22.93 8.44 -12.21
CA ASP A 281 -23.15 7.17 -12.93
C ASP A 281 -21.96 6.22 -12.82
N ILE A 282 -20.78 6.74 -12.50
CA ILE A 282 -19.54 5.96 -12.49
C ILE A 282 -18.96 5.72 -11.09
N ILE A 283 -19.37 6.48 -10.07
CA ILE A 283 -18.89 6.28 -8.70
C ILE A 283 -19.50 5.04 -8.06
N ASP A 284 -18.81 4.50 -7.09
CA ASP A 284 -19.26 3.33 -6.33
C ASP A 284 -20.56 3.64 -5.56
N PRO A 285 -21.70 3.01 -5.93
CA PRO A 285 -22.97 3.27 -5.27
C PRO A 285 -22.96 2.90 -3.79
N ASP A 286 -22.12 1.94 -3.38
CA ASP A 286 -22.00 1.51 -1.99
C ASP A 286 -21.40 2.63 -1.11
N MET A 287 -20.56 3.50 -1.67
CA MET A 287 -20.01 4.67 -0.99
C MET A 287 -21.09 5.67 -0.59
N ILE A 288 -22.09 5.89 -1.46
CA ILE A 288 -23.18 6.86 -1.23
C ILE A 288 -24.24 6.28 -0.29
N SER A 289 -24.56 4.98 -0.41
CA SER A 289 -25.59 4.32 0.40
C SER A 289 -25.20 4.28 1.87
N SER A 290 -23.94 4.02 2.20
CA SER A 290 -23.45 3.96 3.58
C SER A 290 -23.48 5.32 4.31
N GLU A 291 -23.37 6.43 3.59
CA GLU A 291 -23.54 7.76 4.20
C GLU A 291 -25.02 8.09 4.53
N ARG A 292 -25.97 7.60 3.73
CA ARG A 292 -27.39 7.78 3.99
C ARG A 292 -27.84 7.08 5.28
N ASP A 293 -27.28 5.91 5.57
CA ASP A 293 -27.60 5.13 6.76
C ASP A 293 -27.00 5.73 8.04
N ALA A 294 -25.85 6.39 7.95
CA ALA A 294 -25.18 7.04 9.07
C ALA A 294 -25.91 8.32 9.54
N HIS A 295 -26.70 8.97 8.67
CA HIS A 295 -27.41 10.22 8.93
C HIS A 295 -28.95 10.11 8.92
N SER A 296 -29.50 8.90 9.07
CA SER A 296 -30.94 8.62 8.93
C SER A 296 -31.89 9.32 9.89
N ASN A 297 -31.43 10.20 10.79
CA ASN A 297 -32.25 10.94 11.73
C ASN A 297 -32.39 12.45 11.42
N ILE A 298 -31.90 12.97 10.31
CA ILE A 298 -32.03 14.41 10.00
C ILE A 298 -32.59 14.62 8.59
N GLN A 299 -33.71 15.31 8.50
CA GLN A 299 -34.41 15.76 7.27
C GLN A 299 -33.58 16.79 6.46
N LEU A 300 -32.37 16.47 6.01
CA LEU A 300 -31.54 17.37 5.19
C LEU A 300 -31.21 16.72 3.82
N LYS A 301 -32.27 16.34 3.08
CA LYS A 301 -32.16 15.59 1.81
C LYS A 301 -31.62 16.37 0.60
N GLY A 302 -31.29 17.64 0.71
CA GLY A 302 -30.81 18.46 -0.43
C GLY A 302 -29.35 18.90 -0.32
N TYR A 303 -28.96 19.48 0.82
CA TYR A 303 -27.63 20.10 1.00
C TYR A 303 -26.47 19.13 1.15
N SER A 304 -26.69 17.97 1.74
CA SER A 304 -25.64 16.95 1.93
C SER A 304 -25.13 16.35 0.61
N ASN A 305 -26.01 16.21 -0.40
CA ASN A 305 -25.62 15.64 -1.69
C ASN A 305 -24.80 16.61 -2.56
N GLU A 306 -25.09 17.92 -2.52
CA GLU A 306 -24.38 18.91 -3.33
C GLU A 306 -22.98 19.17 -2.81
N ASN A 307 -22.81 19.24 -1.49
CA ASN A 307 -21.51 19.39 -0.85
C ASN A 307 -20.62 18.18 -1.08
N MET A 308 -21.12 16.95 -0.90
CA MET A 308 -20.39 15.74 -1.19
C MET A 308 -19.97 15.68 -2.67
N TYR A 309 -20.88 16.03 -3.59
CA TYR A 309 -20.61 16.04 -5.04
C TYR A 309 -19.44 16.97 -5.39
N LYS A 310 -19.42 18.18 -4.87
CA LYS A 310 -18.33 19.16 -5.07
C LYS A 310 -16.96 18.58 -4.66
N HIS A 311 -16.90 17.93 -3.50
CA HIS A 311 -15.65 17.36 -2.99
C HIS A 311 -15.27 16.08 -3.74
N LEU A 312 -16.26 15.30 -4.19
CA LEU A 312 -16.05 14.15 -5.06
C LEU A 312 -15.43 14.57 -6.40
N VAL A 313 -15.99 15.61 -7.06
CA VAL A 313 -15.43 16.20 -8.28
C VAL A 313 -13.98 16.62 -8.06
N SER A 314 -13.72 17.37 -6.97
CA SER A 314 -12.36 17.83 -6.65
C SER A 314 -11.39 16.64 -6.42
N THR A 315 -11.83 15.60 -5.74
CA THR A 315 -11.00 14.43 -5.46
C THR A 315 -10.70 13.63 -6.72
N LEU A 316 -11.71 13.42 -7.59
CA LEU A 316 -11.51 12.75 -8.89
C LEU A 316 -10.60 13.56 -9.82
N ALA A 317 -10.69 14.89 -9.81
CA ALA A 317 -9.78 15.75 -10.55
C ALA A 317 -8.32 15.55 -10.14
N VAL A 318 -8.03 15.39 -8.84
CA VAL A 318 -6.70 15.01 -8.35
C VAL A 318 -6.26 13.67 -8.92
N GLY A 319 -7.15 12.67 -8.95
CA GLY A 319 -6.87 11.36 -9.53
C GLY A 319 -6.50 11.42 -11.02
N LEU A 320 -7.29 12.15 -11.80
CA LEU A 320 -7.03 12.38 -13.23
C LEU A 320 -5.70 13.10 -13.48
N MET A 321 -5.37 14.12 -12.67
CA MET A 321 -4.09 14.80 -12.77
C MET A 321 -2.89 13.93 -12.40
N CYS A 322 -3.05 13.01 -11.44
CA CYS A 322 -2.00 12.06 -11.09
C CYS A 322 -1.80 11.00 -12.17
N SER A 323 -2.86 10.57 -12.86
CA SER A 323 -2.85 9.50 -13.85
C SER A 323 -2.64 9.96 -15.30
N GLN A 324 -2.13 11.21 -15.50
CA GLN A 324 -1.78 11.73 -16.84
C GLN A 324 -0.72 10.84 -17.52
N GLN A 325 -0.86 10.68 -18.84
CA GLN A 325 0.04 9.84 -19.64
C GLN A 325 1.48 10.34 -19.58
N SER A 326 1.68 11.66 -19.74
CA SER A 326 2.99 12.28 -19.67
C SER A 326 3.41 12.53 -18.21
N PRO A 327 4.58 12.05 -17.76
CA PRO A 327 5.07 12.32 -16.41
C PRO A 327 5.18 13.82 -16.08
N SER A 328 5.49 14.67 -17.07
CA SER A 328 5.63 16.13 -16.88
C SER A 328 4.31 16.81 -16.52
N ASP A 329 3.18 16.19 -16.83
CA ASP A 329 1.85 16.75 -16.60
C ASP A 329 1.28 16.36 -15.24
N ARG A 330 1.98 15.48 -14.51
CA ARG A 330 1.63 15.03 -13.16
C ARG A 330 2.16 16.00 -12.11
N LYS A 331 1.38 16.25 -11.05
CA LYS A 331 1.82 16.99 -9.86
C LYS A 331 2.82 16.16 -9.03
N SER A 332 3.63 16.82 -8.20
CA SER A 332 4.41 16.12 -7.17
C SER A 332 3.50 15.57 -6.05
N MET A 333 3.94 14.54 -5.32
CA MET A 333 3.16 14.02 -4.18
C MET A 333 2.93 15.07 -3.09
N SER A 334 3.87 16.00 -2.89
CA SER A 334 3.69 17.11 -1.93
C SER A 334 2.50 18.00 -2.30
N ALA A 335 2.38 18.37 -3.59
CA ALA A 335 1.25 19.15 -4.08
C ALA A 335 -0.07 18.36 -3.98
N VAL A 336 -0.07 17.07 -4.35
CA VAL A 336 -1.22 16.16 -4.25
C VAL A 336 -1.69 16.03 -2.79
N THR A 337 -0.75 15.82 -1.86
CA THR A 337 -1.03 15.69 -0.43
C THR A 337 -1.68 16.95 0.13
N THR A 338 -1.13 18.12 -0.21
CA THR A 338 -1.67 19.42 0.23
C THR A 338 -3.10 19.62 -0.28
N GLU A 339 -3.35 19.30 -1.55
CA GLU A 339 -4.68 19.44 -2.18
C GLU A 339 -5.71 18.50 -1.54
N LEU A 340 -5.39 17.22 -1.36
CA LEU A 340 -6.27 16.26 -0.70
C LEU A 340 -6.56 16.63 0.76
N GLN A 341 -5.57 17.13 1.50
CA GLN A 341 -5.77 17.62 2.85
C GLN A 341 -6.70 18.83 2.89
N SER A 342 -6.60 19.74 1.92
CA SER A 342 -7.50 20.89 1.78
C SER A 342 -8.94 20.46 1.48
N ILE A 343 -9.12 19.53 0.52
CA ILE A 343 -10.42 18.95 0.19
C ILE A 343 -11.05 18.32 1.43
N ARG A 344 -10.29 17.49 2.16
CA ARG A 344 -10.76 16.85 3.38
C ARG A 344 -11.16 17.87 4.44
N ALA A 345 -10.35 18.89 4.69
CA ALA A 345 -10.63 19.91 5.71
C ALA A 345 -11.91 20.69 5.38
N SER A 346 -12.09 21.09 4.11
CA SER A 346 -13.31 21.76 3.64
C SER A 346 -14.55 20.89 3.80
N TYR A 347 -14.45 19.62 3.37
CA TYR A 347 -15.55 18.65 3.50
C TYR A 347 -15.97 18.44 4.96
N MET A 348 -15.00 18.22 5.87
CA MET A 348 -15.26 18.00 7.29
C MET A 348 -15.86 19.25 7.96
N GLN A 349 -15.47 20.44 7.55
CA GLN A 349 -16.04 21.69 8.06
C GLN A 349 -17.51 21.86 7.63
N GLU A 350 -17.82 21.55 6.37
CA GLU A 350 -19.18 21.63 5.83
C GLU A 350 -20.12 20.56 6.43
N MET A 351 -19.59 19.42 6.90
CA MET A 351 -20.38 18.38 7.59
C MET A 351 -20.70 18.72 9.05
N GLN A 352 -20.01 19.68 9.66
CA GLN A 352 -20.19 20.09 11.06
C GLN A 352 -21.07 21.34 11.21
N GLY A 353 -21.32 22.08 10.13
CA GLY A 353 -22.14 23.30 10.10
C GLY A 353 -23.54 23.03 9.61
#